data_9ea67ecbe2115bda85dcac9dcab264fe
#
_entry.id   9ea67ecbe2115bda85dcac9dcab264fe
#
_cell.length_a   1.000
_cell.length_b   1.000
_cell.length_c   1.000
_cell.angle_alpha   90.00
_cell.angle_beta   90.00
_cell.angle_gamma   90.00
#
_symmetry.space_group_name_H-M   'P 1'
#
loop_
_entity.id
_entity.type
_entity.pdbx_description
1 polymer ?
#
loop_
_entity_poly.entity_id
_entity_poly.type
_entity_poly.pdbx_seq_one_letter_code
_entity_poly.pdbx_strand_id
1 'polypeptide(L)'
;MSKKALLAIALAVLLPLVSYLIVKSYGDTAIEMPRHYLPDSIITHVDKGKLSTDTIWHVVQNIRLQNQLGDTVDLYDIQNKVIVCDFIFTSCGYMCPKLTQNMVKMQQSFIRGGDPMKKIDTSAVQFISFSIDPERDSVSRLREYADKYGVDPDNWWLLTGNRDSIYNFIFQELKVDKYEATGPLDPNFAHTERFVLLDKKFNVRGFYKGLDTASLAQLSKDIGLLMLEKATNPEPLPFDPVQMAIFFAITIAVTAIAISILFRKKKKNHA
;
A
#
# COMPACT_ATOMS: atom_id res chain seq x y z
N MET A 1 -25.27 -33.77 -37.53
CA MET A 1 -25.50 -32.68 -36.54
C MET A 1 -26.08 -31.47 -37.28
N SER A 2 -27.10 -30.83 -36.72
CA SER A 2 -27.62 -29.59 -37.35
C SER A 2 -26.60 -28.44 -37.14
N LYS A 3 -26.51 -27.51 -38.11
CA LYS A 3 -25.63 -26.34 -38.00
C LYS A 3 -25.83 -25.55 -36.68
N LYS A 4 -27.08 -25.54 -36.16
CA LYS A 4 -27.44 -24.90 -34.88
C LYS A 4 -26.83 -25.64 -33.67
N ALA A 5 -26.74 -26.99 -33.69
CA ALA A 5 -26.12 -27.76 -32.63
C ALA A 5 -24.58 -27.56 -32.58
N LEU A 6 -23.97 -27.46 -33.75
CA LEU A 6 -22.52 -27.21 -33.88
C LEU A 6 -22.17 -25.80 -33.38
N LEU A 7 -23.00 -24.80 -33.68
CA LEU A 7 -22.86 -23.46 -33.21
C LEU A 7 -22.99 -23.37 -31.67
N ALA A 8 -23.97 -24.06 -31.08
CA ALA A 8 -24.18 -24.07 -29.64
C ALA A 8 -22.99 -24.70 -28.89
N ILE A 9 -22.43 -25.81 -29.42
CA ILE A 9 -21.24 -26.45 -28.85
C ILE A 9 -20.01 -25.51 -28.97
N ALA A 10 -19.84 -24.91 -30.15
CA ALA A 10 -18.74 -23.95 -30.35
C ALA A 10 -18.82 -22.76 -29.37
N LEU A 11 -20.02 -22.20 -29.16
CA LEU A 11 -20.23 -21.09 -28.22
C LEU A 11 -19.95 -21.53 -26.77
N ALA A 12 -20.42 -22.73 -26.39
CA ALA A 12 -20.23 -23.28 -25.04
C ALA A 12 -18.75 -23.54 -24.67
N VAL A 13 -17.89 -23.77 -25.67
CA VAL A 13 -16.44 -23.97 -25.48
C VAL A 13 -15.67 -22.69 -25.67
N LEU A 14 -16.00 -21.88 -26.66
CA LEU A 14 -15.28 -20.65 -26.99
C LEU A 14 -15.48 -19.58 -25.93
N LEU A 15 -16.69 -19.46 -25.36
CA LEU A 15 -16.99 -18.39 -24.39
C LEU A 15 -16.18 -18.51 -23.09
N PRO A 16 -16.08 -19.72 -22.44
CA PRO A 16 -15.19 -19.88 -21.29
C PRO A 16 -13.71 -19.72 -21.63
N LEU A 17 -13.29 -20.19 -22.83
CA LEU A 17 -11.91 -20.07 -23.28
C LEU A 17 -11.52 -18.60 -23.47
N VAL A 18 -12.36 -17.83 -24.14
CA VAL A 18 -12.15 -16.38 -24.35
C VAL A 18 -12.18 -15.65 -23.03
N SER A 19 -13.13 -15.95 -22.12
CA SER A 19 -13.15 -15.39 -20.76
C SER A 19 -11.87 -15.70 -20.00
N TYR A 20 -11.39 -16.94 -20.07
CA TYR A 20 -10.13 -17.33 -19.43
C TYR A 20 -8.93 -16.55 -19.99
N LEU A 21 -8.84 -16.43 -21.32
CA LEU A 21 -7.76 -15.67 -21.97
C LEU A 21 -7.81 -14.18 -21.62
N ILE A 22 -9.01 -13.59 -21.53
CA ILE A 22 -9.21 -12.22 -21.09
C ILE A 22 -8.74 -12.07 -19.65
N VAL A 23 -9.23 -12.91 -18.72
CA VAL A 23 -8.85 -12.84 -17.29
C VAL A 23 -7.35 -13.06 -17.12
N LYS A 24 -6.75 -14.02 -17.87
CA LYS A 24 -5.31 -14.24 -17.85
C LYS A 24 -4.53 -13.03 -18.38
N SER A 25 -4.95 -12.44 -19.49
CA SER A 25 -4.29 -11.26 -20.08
C SER A 25 -4.40 -10.02 -19.18
N TYR A 26 -5.54 -9.83 -18.50
CA TYR A 26 -5.70 -8.75 -17.52
C TYR A 26 -5.08 -9.07 -16.16
N GLY A 27 -4.99 -10.35 -15.79
CA GLY A 27 -4.31 -10.80 -14.57
C GLY A 27 -2.79 -10.64 -14.64
N ASP A 28 -2.22 -10.69 -15.84
CA ASP A 28 -0.79 -10.46 -16.09
C ASP A 28 -0.42 -8.95 -15.99
N THR A 29 -1.41 -8.02 -16.00
CA THR A 29 -1.22 -6.64 -15.52
C THR A 29 -1.35 -6.60 -14.01
N ALA A 30 -0.56 -7.41 -13.31
CA ALA A 30 -0.51 -7.41 -11.86
C ALA A 30 -0.21 -5.98 -11.38
N ILE A 31 -1.05 -5.47 -10.49
CA ILE A 31 -0.81 -4.19 -9.82
C ILE A 31 0.51 -4.37 -9.07
N GLU A 32 1.56 -3.71 -9.55
CA GLU A 32 2.86 -3.74 -8.89
C GLU A 32 2.73 -3.05 -7.53
N MET A 33 2.93 -3.84 -6.47
CA MET A 33 2.98 -3.31 -5.11
C MET A 33 4.24 -2.46 -4.93
N PRO A 34 4.19 -1.40 -4.10
CA PRO A 34 5.38 -0.61 -3.78
C PRO A 34 6.51 -1.52 -3.28
N ARG A 35 7.72 -1.25 -3.74
CA ARG A 35 8.90 -2.04 -3.37
C ARG A 35 9.16 -1.95 -1.86
N HIS A 36 9.88 -2.94 -1.34
CA HIS A 36 10.56 -2.78 -0.06
C HIS A 36 11.89 -2.08 -0.29
N TYR A 37 12.24 -1.21 0.65
CA TYR A 37 13.54 -0.56 0.73
C TYR A 37 14.27 -1.10 1.96
N LEU A 38 15.57 -0.86 2.05
CA LEU A 38 16.39 -1.17 3.22
C LEU A 38 16.43 -2.68 3.54
N PRO A 39 17.16 -3.48 2.75
CA PRO A 39 17.44 -4.87 3.13
C PRO A 39 18.41 -4.90 4.30
N ASP A 40 18.11 -5.67 5.36
CA ASP A 40 19.03 -5.94 6.47
C ASP A 40 19.95 -7.12 6.16
N SER A 41 19.41 -8.17 5.53
CA SER A 41 20.19 -9.31 5.11
C SER A 41 19.56 -10.06 3.95
N ILE A 42 20.38 -10.81 3.23
CA ILE A 42 19.97 -11.69 2.14
C ILE A 42 20.35 -13.13 2.53
N ILE A 43 19.34 -13.98 2.66
CA ILE A 43 19.52 -15.39 3.00
C ILE A 43 19.35 -16.21 1.72
N THR A 44 20.37 -16.97 1.36
CA THR A 44 20.32 -17.92 0.25
C THR A 44 20.12 -19.32 0.80
N HIS A 45 19.10 -20.01 0.37
CA HIS A 45 18.83 -21.40 0.71
C HIS A 45 18.58 -22.24 -0.55
N VAL A 46 18.76 -23.55 -0.43
CA VAL A 46 18.49 -24.49 -1.51
C VAL A 46 17.13 -25.16 -1.26
N ASP A 47 16.14 -24.82 -2.06
CA ASP A 47 14.85 -25.50 -2.05
C ASP A 47 14.71 -26.39 -3.30
N LYS A 48 14.49 -27.70 -3.08
CA LYS A 48 14.34 -28.72 -4.14
C LYS A 48 15.41 -28.67 -5.24
N GLY A 49 16.68 -28.37 -4.84
CA GLY A 49 17.81 -28.28 -5.76
C GLY A 49 17.91 -26.98 -6.56
N LYS A 50 17.09 -25.98 -6.26
CA LYS A 50 17.19 -24.64 -6.79
C LYS A 50 17.65 -23.67 -5.71
N LEU A 51 18.58 -22.78 -6.06
CA LEU A 51 18.95 -21.65 -5.22
C LEU A 51 17.74 -20.69 -5.14
N SER A 52 17.25 -20.48 -3.93
CA SER A 52 16.25 -19.45 -3.60
C SER A 52 16.88 -18.43 -2.70
N THR A 53 16.53 -17.16 -2.90
CA THR A 53 17.09 -16.04 -2.15
C THR A 53 15.95 -15.27 -1.50
N ASP A 54 15.96 -15.24 -0.16
CA ASP A 54 15.02 -14.45 0.61
C ASP A 54 15.71 -13.20 1.18
N THR A 55 15.02 -12.09 1.15
CA THR A 55 15.50 -10.82 1.70
C THR A 55 14.77 -10.52 3.00
N ILE A 56 15.54 -10.33 4.07
CA ILE A 56 15.02 -9.80 5.34
C ILE A 56 15.03 -8.28 5.22
N TRP A 57 13.86 -7.69 5.33
CA TRP A 57 13.67 -6.25 5.24
C TRP A 57 13.77 -5.60 6.60
N HIS A 58 14.35 -4.41 6.64
CA HIS A 58 14.49 -3.61 7.85
C HIS A 58 13.11 -3.21 8.38
N VAL A 59 12.88 -3.51 9.65
CA VAL A 59 11.69 -3.07 10.39
C VAL A 59 12.09 -1.88 11.25
N VAL A 60 11.52 -0.72 10.96
CA VAL A 60 11.78 0.51 11.70
C VAL A 60 11.48 0.31 13.18
N GLN A 61 12.44 0.64 14.04
CA GLN A 61 12.32 0.45 15.49
C GLN A 61 11.34 1.44 16.11
N ASN A 62 10.86 1.10 17.30
CA ASN A 62 9.95 1.96 18.04
C ASN A 62 10.65 3.25 18.49
N ILE A 63 9.91 4.37 18.49
CA ILE A 63 10.32 5.63 19.09
C ILE A 63 9.18 6.19 19.93
N ARG A 64 9.52 6.72 21.10
CA ARG A 64 8.57 7.36 22.03
C ARG A 64 8.80 8.85 22.08
N LEU A 65 7.78 9.63 21.72
CA LEU A 65 7.83 11.09 21.63
C LEU A 65 6.54 11.72 22.16
N GLN A 66 6.49 13.06 22.22
CA GLN A 66 5.26 13.80 22.53
C GLN A 66 4.61 14.35 21.27
N ASN A 67 3.29 14.24 21.19
CA ASN A 67 2.53 14.83 20.09
C ASN A 67 2.12 16.28 20.38
N GLN A 68 1.49 16.95 19.42
CA GLN A 68 1.01 18.34 19.55
C GLN A 68 -0.10 18.52 20.61
N LEU A 69 -0.71 17.45 21.08
CA LEU A 69 -1.71 17.49 22.15
C LEU A 69 -1.06 17.35 23.54
N GLY A 70 0.22 16.99 23.59
CA GLY A 70 0.99 16.76 24.82
C GLY A 70 0.97 15.31 25.28
N ASP A 71 0.34 14.42 24.52
CA ASP A 71 0.33 13.00 24.82
C ASP A 71 1.68 12.36 24.47
N THR A 72 2.13 11.44 25.30
CA THR A 72 3.27 10.58 24.96
C THR A 72 2.77 9.44 24.11
N VAL A 73 3.34 9.28 22.91
CA VAL A 73 2.96 8.28 21.92
C VAL A 73 4.14 7.44 21.49
N ASP A 74 3.90 6.19 21.20
CA ASP A 74 4.85 5.26 20.64
C ASP A 74 4.51 5.01 19.16
N LEU A 75 5.54 4.87 18.31
CA LEU A 75 5.31 4.51 16.89
C LEU A 75 4.53 3.19 16.78
N TYR A 76 4.83 2.23 17.65
CA TYR A 76 4.20 0.91 17.65
C TYR A 76 2.76 0.90 18.21
N ASP A 77 2.26 2.03 18.73
CA ASP A 77 0.83 2.19 19.04
C ASP A 77 -0.03 2.25 17.75
N ILE A 78 0.61 2.55 16.61
CA ILE A 78 -0.02 2.63 15.30
C ILE A 78 -0.16 1.21 14.72
N GLN A 79 -1.25 0.54 15.05
CA GLN A 79 -1.50 -0.83 14.59
C GLN A 79 -2.25 -0.85 13.24
N ASN A 80 -1.79 -1.69 12.32
CA ASN A 80 -2.48 -1.97 11.04
C ASN A 80 -2.72 -0.75 10.13
N LYS A 81 -1.95 0.33 10.29
CA LYS A 81 -2.04 1.53 9.46
C LYS A 81 -0.84 1.65 8.53
N VAL A 82 -1.08 2.25 7.38
CA VAL A 82 -0.01 2.78 6.52
C VAL A 82 0.43 4.11 7.10
N ILE A 83 1.73 4.37 7.18
CA ILE A 83 2.26 5.57 7.83
C ILE A 83 2.99 6.42 6.81
N VAL A 84 2.70 7.72 6.80
CA VAL A 84 3.41 8.72 6.00
C VAL A 84 4.14 9.67 6.95
N CYS A 85 5.46 9.72 6.83
CA CYS A 85 6.29 10.58 7.67
C CYS A 85 6.85 11.74 6.86
N ASP A 86 6.94 12.94 7.48
CA ASP A 86 7.75 14.06 7.01
C ASP A 86 8.52 14.71 8.15
N PHE A 87 9.33 15.73 7.81
CA PHE A 87 10.25 16.39 8.71
C PHE A 87 10.03 17.89 8.63
N ILE A 88 9.69 18.49 9.76
CA ILE A 88 9.33 19.91 9.83
C ILE A 88 10.08 20.64 10.93
N PHE A 89 10.08 21.95 10.85
CA PHE A 89 10.33 22.85 12.00
C PHE A 89 9.46 24.08 11.87
N THR A 90 8.88 24.54 12.98
CA THR A 90 7.83 25.56 12.97
C THR A 90 8.33 26.94 12.53
N SER A 91 9.63 27.20 12.69
CA SER A 91 10.28 28.46 12.29
C SER A 91 10.69 28.51 10.81
N CYS A 92 10.41 27.46 10.00
CA CYS A 92 10.66 27.43 8.57
C CYS A 92 9.74 28.40 7.81
N GLY A 93 10.35 29.36 7.09
CA GLY A 93 9.59 30.41 6.39
C GLY A 93 9.07 30.01 5.01
N TYR A 94 9.52 28.91 4.41
CA TYR A 94 9.23 28.63 3.00
C TYR A 94 8.85 27.18 2.68
N MET A 95 9.71 26.22 2.99
CA MET A 95 9.53 24.82 2.54
C MET A 95 8.51 24.06 3.39
N CYS A 96 8.67 24.03 4.71
CA CYS A 96 7.78 23.29 5.60
C CYS A 96 6.31 23.70 5.46
N PRO A 97 5.94 25.00 5.33
CA PRO A 97 4.57 25.39 5.06
C PRO A 97 3.96 24.73 3.81
N LYS A 98 4.73 24.61 2.74
CA LYS A 98 4.27 23.98 1.50
C LYS A 98 4.15 22.46 1.64
N LEU A 99 5.11 21.80 2.30
CA LEU A 99 5.06 20.37 2.60
C LEU A 99 3.84 20.06 3.46
N THR A 100 3.61 20.81 4.53
CA THR A 100 2.45 20.66 5.40
C THR A 100 1.14 20.86 4.63
N GLN A 101 1.03 21.89 3.78
CA GLN A 101 -0.17 22.10 2.96
C GLN A 101 -0.43 20.94 2.00
N ASN A 102 0.62 20.36 1.40
CA ASN A 102 0.48 19.19 0.53
C ASN A 102 0.04 17.96 1.33
N MET A 103 0.60 17.76 2.53
CA MET A 103 0.19 16.67 3.41
C MET A 103 -1.24 16.86 3.94
N VAL A 104 -1.69 18.10 4.24
CA VAL A 104 -3.09 18.39 4.58
C VAL A 104 -4.04 17.99 3.43
N LYS A 105 -3.69 18.33 2.18
CA LYS A 105 -4.49 17.92 1.02
C LYS A 105 -4.55 16.39 0.91
N MET A 106 -3.44 15.72 1.17
CA MET A 106 -3.37 14.28 1.18
C MET A 106 -4.21 13.69 2.31
N GLN A 107 -4.07 14.19 3.55
CA GLN A 107 -4.91 13.80 4.69
C GLN A 107 -6.40 13.93 4.33
N GLN A 108 -6.81 15.09 3.80
CA GLN A 108 -8.19 15.33 3.38
C GLN A 108 -8.67 14.38 2.28
N SER A 109 -7.79 13.93 1.38
CA SER A 109 -8.17 12.99 0.32
C SER A 109 -8.52 11.60 0.86
N PHE A 110 -7.97 11.22 2.01
CA PHE A 110 -8.29 9.98 2.70
C PHE A 110 -9.46 10.11 3.70
N ILE A 111 -9.76 11.34 4.17
CA ILE A 111 -10.89 11.61 5.09
C ILE A 111 -12.22 11.78 4.32
N ARG A 112 -12.20 12.36 3.13
CA ARG A 112 -13.39 12.69 2.37
C ARG A 112 -13.84 11.55 1.44
N GLY A 113 -14.56 10.60 1.98
CA GLY A 113 -15.57 9.90 1.19
C GLY A 113 -16.87 10.71 1.23
N GLY A 114 -17.11 11.64 0.29
CA GLY A 114 -18.41 12.30 0.14
C GLY A 114 -19.53 11.36 -0.32
N ASP A 115 -19.23 10.10 -0.51
CA ASP A 115 -20.15 9.02 -0.84
C ASP A 115 -20.21 8.08 0.38
N PRO A 116 -21.38 7.88 1.01
CA PRO A 116 -21.54 6.95 2.12
C PRO A 116 -21.11 5.51 1.78
N MET A 117 -21.06 5.15 0.49
CA MET A 117 -20.55 3.85 0.03
C MET A 117 -19.02 3.83 -0.19
N LYS A 118 -18.36 4.99 -0.20
CA LYS A 118 -16.90 5.14 -0.28
C LYS A 118 -16.35 5.71 1.02
N LYS A 119 -16.73 5.14 2.16
CA LYS A 119 -16.00 5.38 3.41
C LYS A 119 -14.60 4.82 3.25
N ILE A 120 -13.67 5.68 2.82
CA ILE A 120 -12.25 5.41 3.01
C ILE A 120 -12.04 5.45 4.52
N ASP A 121 -11.62 4.35 5.07
CA ASP A 121 -11.38 4.23 6.49
C ASP A 121 -10.15 5.08 6.84
N THR A 122 -10.39 6.26 7.43
CA THR A 122 -9.33 7.17 7.88
C THR A 122 -8.46 6.53 8.95
N SER A 123 -8.96 5.47 9.58
CA SER A 123 -8.19 4.67 10.53
C SER A 123 -7.04 3.91 9.87
N ALA A 124 -7.07 3.73 8.53
CA ALA A 124 -6.08 2.95 7.81
C ALA A 124 -4.78 3.70 7.48
N VAL A 125 -4.75 5.04 7.61
CA VAL A 125 -3.58 5.87 7.32
C VAL A 125 -3.28 6.78 8.51
N GLN A 126 -2.01 6.82 8.91
CA GLN A 126 -1.49 7.73 9.92
C GLN A 126 -0.45 8.64 9.30
N PHE A 127 -0.53 9.93 9.56
CA PHE A 127 0.48 10.91 9.20
C PHE A 127 1.33 11.24 10.41
N ILE A 128 2.63 11.46 10.21
CA ILE A 128 3.57 11.82 11.28
C ILE A 128 4.51 12.88 10.74
N SER A 129 4.61 14.00 11.45
CA SER A 129 5.64 15.04 11.22
C SER A 129 6.60 15.05 12.39
N PHE A 130 7.86 14.74 12.14
CA PHE A 130 8.91 14.83 13.15
C PHE A 130 9.50 16.25 13.15
N SER A 131 9.52 16.91 14.33
CA SER A 131 10.27 18.16 14.45
C SER A 131 11.77 17.88 14.41
N ILE A 132 12.46 18.57 13.51
CA ILE A 132 13.93 18.55 13.43
C ILE A 132 14.57 19.69 14.22
N ASP A 133 13.77 20.56 14.85
CA ASP A 133 14.23 21.61 15.79
C ASP A 133 13.46 21.52 17.13
N PRO A 134 13.49 20.34 17.81
CA PRO A 134 12.66 20.10 18.99
C PRO A 134 12.98 21.02 20.18
N GLU A 135 14.14 21.66 20.19
CA GLU A 135 14.51 22.64 21.21
C GLU A 135 13.65 23.91 21.12
N ARG A 136 13.22 24.27 19.89
CA ARG A 136 12.32 25.41 19.66
C ARG A 136 10.87 24.98 19.50
N ASP A 137 10.63 23.79 18.99
CA ASP A 137 9.31 23.26 18.68
C ASP A 137 8.71 22.55 19.90
N SER A 138 8.32 23.36 20.90
CA SER A 138 7.57 22.84 22.05
C SER A 138 6.19 22.30 21.61
N VAL A 139 5.55 21.50 22.46
CA VAL A 139 4.18 21.00 22.28
C VAL A 139 3.21 22.14 21.93
N SER A 140 3.29 23.28 22.63
CA SER A 140 2.42 24.44 22.36
C SER A 140 2.65 25.02 20.97
N ARG A 141 3.92 25.12 20.54
CA ARG A 141 4.25 25.61 19.19
C ARG A 141 3.80 24.64 18.09
N LEU A 142 3.94 23.34 18.31
CA LEU A 142 3.42 22.33 17.37
C LEU A 142 1.89 22.37 17.30
N ARG A 143 1.21 22.63 18.41
CA ARG A 143 -0.25 22.83 18.42
C ARG A 143 -0.66 24.07 17.63
N GLU A 144 -0.04 25.22 17.87
CA GLU A 144 -0.30 26.44 17.10
C GLU A 144 -0.03 26.23 15.60
N TYR A 145 1.01 25.49 15.26
CA TYR A 145 1.34 25.15 13.89
C TYR A 145 0.27 24.23 13.27
N ALA A 146 -0.16 23.20 13.99
CA ALA A 146 -1.22 22.30 13.56
C ALA A 146 -2.53 23.05 13.29
N ASP A 147 -2.95 23.90 14.23
CA ASP A 147 -4.16 24.72 14.11
C ASP A 147 -4.07 25.67 12.91
N LYS A 148 -2.93 26.32 12.72
CA LYS A 148 -2.69 27.25 11.61
C LYS A 148 -2.86 26.60 10.24
N TYR A 149 -2.44 25.34 10.08
CA TYR A 149 -2.52 24.63 8.81
C TYR A 149 -3.73 23.70 8.68
N GLY A 150 -4.55 23.58 9.71
CA GLY A 150 -5.73 22.72 9.71
C GLY A 150 -5.39 21.23 9.72
N VAL A 151 -4.38 20.86 10.49
CA VAL A 151 -4.00 19.46 10.72
C VAL A 151 -5.05 18.80 11.60
N ASP A 152 -5.61 17.68 11.15
CA ASP A 152 -6.54 16.89 11.93
C ASP A 152 -5.76 15.92 12.85
N PRO A 153 -5.83 16.10 14.18
CA PRO A 153 -5.05 15.30 15.13
C PRO A 153 -5.49 13.82 15.21
N ASP A 154 -6.65 13.46 14.72
CA ASP A 154 -7.18 12.09 14.80
C ASP A 154 -6.30 11.07 14.06
N ASN A 155 -5.64 11.51 12.98
CA ASN A 155 -4.75 10.66 12.22
C ASN A 155 -3.44 11.37 11.79
N TRP A 156 -3.09 12.47 12.45
CA TRP A 156 -1.81 13.14 12.18
C TRP A 156 -1.16 13.67 13.45
N TRP A 157 0.00 13.12 13.76
CA TRP A 157 0.82 13.54 14.90
C TRP A 157 1.98 14.43 14.46
N LEU A 158 2.13 15.58 15.10
CA LEU A 158 3.33 16.41 15.03
C LEU A 158 4.15 16.09 16.28
N LEU A 159 5.32 15.52 16.11
CA LEU A 159 6.09 14.92 17.19
C LEU A 159 7.32 15.76 17.56
N THR A 160 7.55 15.93 18.86
CA THR A 160 8.72 16.56 19.45
C THR A 160 9.25 15.73 20.62
N GLY A 161 10.52 15.96 21.00
CA GLY A 161 11.14 15.24 22.09
C GLY A 161 12.65 15.44 22.15
N ASN A 162 13.36 14.41 22.57
CA ASN A 162 14.82 14.48 22.62
C ASN A 162 15.40 14.53 21.18
N ARG A 163 16.26 15.53 20.92
CA ARG A 163 16.84 15.77 19.61
C ARG A 163 17.63 14.58 19.09
N ASP A 164 18.52 14.02 19.93
CA ASP A 164 19.39 12.93 19.52
C ASP A 164 18.58 11.67 19.18
N SER A 165 17.51 11.42 19.93
CA SER A 165 16.60 10.30 19.66
C SER A 165 15.89 10.48 18.31
N ILE A 166 15.40 11.68 18.01
CA ILE A 166 14.74 11.99 16.74
C ILE A 166 15.72 11.86 15.57
N TYR A 167 16.89 12.45 15.68
CA TYR A 167 17.90 12.40 14.61
C TYR A 167 18.42 10.99 14.39
N ASN A 168 18.68 10.24 15.47
CA ASN A 168 19.06 8.84 15.35
C ASN A 168 17.99 8.02 14.64
N PHE A 169 16.72 8.23 14.99
CA PHE A 169 15.59 7.57 14.33
C PHE A 169 15.53 7.91 12.82
N ILE A 170 15.63 9.18 12.46
CA ILE A 170 15.57 9.63 11.07
C ILE A 170 16.71 9.02 10.24
N PHE A 171 17.93 8.98 10.78
CA PHE A 171 19.10 8.55 10.03
C PHE A 171 19.38 7.05 10.11
N GLN A 172 19.13 6.41 11.26
CA GLN A 172 19.45 4.99 11.42
C GLN A 172 18.27 4.09 11.09
N GLU A 173 17.06 4.49 11.42
CA GLU A 173 15.87 3.68 11.19
C GLU A 173 15.21 3.99 9.85
N LEU A 174 14.88 5.26 9.58
CA LEU A 174 14.30 5.67 8.30
C LEU A 174 15.33 5.80 7.18
N LYS A 175 16.63 5.94 7.51
CA LYS A 175 17.77 6.02 6.59
C LYS A 175 17.57 7.05 5.46
N VAL A 176 17.01 8.19 5.81
CA VAL A 176 16.61 9.24 4.85
C VAL A 176 17.83 9.79 4.09
N ASP A 177 18.99 9.87 4.74
CA ASP A 177 20.26 10.32 4.17
C ASP A 177 20.77 9.46 3.01
N LYS A 178 20.54 8.14 3.06
CA LYS A 178 21.03 7.21 2.03
C LYS A 178 20.43 7.45 0.65
N TYR A 179 19.30 8.13 0.58
CA TYR A 179 18.59 8.39 -0.67
C TYR A 179 18.71 9.84 -1.14
N GLU A 180 19.33 10.70 -0.35
CA GLU A 180 19.62 12.08 -0.75
C GLU A 180 21.07 12.30 -1.17
N ALA A 181 22.00 11.46 -0.74
CA ALA A 181 23.39 11.85 -0.76
C ALA A 181 24.21 11.22 -1.87
N THR A 182 24.67 12.06 -2.74
CA THR A 182 25.96 11.92 -3.45
C THR A 182 27.12 12.59 -2.66
N GLY A 183 26.98 12.79 -1.33
CA GLY A 183 27.96 13.50 -0.52
C GLY A 183 27.86 13.22 0.98
N PRO A 184 28.77 13.76 1.79
CA PRO A 184 28.71 13.65 3.25
C PRO A 184 27.44 14.28 3.80
N LEU A 185 26.92 13.72 4.93
CA LEU A 185 25.78 14.24 5.67
C LEU A 185 25.83 15.77 5.76
N ASP A 186 24.88 16.43 5.11
CA ASP A 186 24.75 17.89 5.23
C ASP A 186 24.28 18.19 6.65
N PRO A 187 25.05 18.98 7.44
CA PRO A 187 24.59 19.49 8.73
C PRO A 187 23.29 20.30 8.62
N ASN A 188 22.91 20.68 7.39
CA ASN A 188 21.66 21.39 7.07
C ASN A 188 20.55 20.44 6.61
N PHE A 189 20.41 19.25 7.20
CA PHE A 189 19.25 18.36 6.98
C PHE A 189 17.89 19.07 7.11
N ALA A 190 17.92 20.30 7.65
CA ALA A 190 16.78 21.22 7.73
C ALA A 190 16.00 21.44 6.41
N HIS A 191 16.48 20.93 5.28
CA HIS A 191 15.91 21.20 3.96
C HIS A 191 15.45 19.95 3.20
N THR A 192 15.27 18.80 3.88
CA THR A 192 14.70 17.65 3.20
C THR A 192 13.22 17.87 2.86
N GLU A 193 12.88 17.70 1.60
CA GLU A 193 11.48 17.72 1.12
C GLU A 193 10.83 16.32 1.07
N ARG A 194 11.44 15.36 1.75
CA ARG A 194 11.06 13.96 1.61
C ARG A 194 9.87 13.57 2.47
N PHE A 195 8.96 12.83 1.85
CA PHE A 195 7.98 12.00 2.56
C PHE A 195 8.45 10.55 2.54
N VAL A 196 8.32 9.87 3.67
CA VAL A 196 8.67 8.45 3.83
C VAL A 196 7.40 7.66 4.05
N LEU A 197 7.22 6.60 3.28
CA LEU A 197 6.07 5.70 3.37
C LEU A 197 6.46 4.42 4.08
N LEU A 198 5.74 4.09 5.17
CA LEU A 198 5.88 2.83 5.87
C LEU A 198 4.62 1.99 5.69
N ASP A 199 4.79 0.67 5.62
CA ASP A 199 3.68 -0.27 5.61
C ASP A 199 3.19 -0.61 7.03
N LYS A 200 2.15 -1.44 7.10
CA LYS A 200 1.54 -1.92 8.34
C LYS A 200 2.48 -2.74 9.24
N LYS A 201 3.66 -3.11 8.73
CA LYS A 201 4.71 -3.87 9.44
C LYS A 201 5.93 -2.99 9.73
N PHE A 202 5.81 -1.68 9.54
CA PHE A 202 6.89 -0.70 9.74
C PHE A 202 8.08 -0.88 8.80
N ASN A 203 7.91 -1.48 7.62
CA ASN A 203 8.95 -1.49 6.60
C ASN A 203 8.85 -0.23 5.73
N VAL A 204 10.00 0.33 5.35
CA VAL A 204 10.04 1.45 4.41
C VAL A 204 9.69 0.97 3.01
N ARG A 205 8.65 1.58 2.42
CA ARG A 205 8.11 1.24 1.10
C ARG A 205 8.33 2.32 0.05
N GLY A 206 8.81 3.49 0.44
CA GLY A 206 9.14 4.55 -0.52
C GLY A 206 9.59 5.86 0.09
N PHE A 207 10.27 6.64 -0.77
CA PHE A 207 10.69 8.01 -0.51
C PHE A 207 10.16 8.89 -1.62
N TYR A 208 9.45 9.96 -1.28
CA TYR A 208 8.73 10.79 -2.25
C TYR A 208 9.09 12.26 -2.05
N LYS A 209 9.18 13.01 -3.15
CA LYS A 209 9.37 14.46 -3.08
C LYS A 209 8.06 15.15 -2.74
N GLY A 210 7.99 15.75 -1.55
CA GLY A 210 6.77 16.36 -1.03
C GLY A 210 6.34 17.65 -1.74
N LEU A 211 7.19 18.23 -2.60
CA LEU A 211 6.89 19.40 -3.42
C LEU A 211 6.63 19.08 -4.90
N ASP A 212 6.88 17.82 -5.32
CA ASP A 212 6.65 17.38 -6.69
C ASP A 212 5.29 16.70 -6.86
N THR A 213 4.46 17.26 -7.74
CA THR A 213 3.09 16.77 -7.96
C THR A 213 3.04 15.32 -8.44
N ALA A 214 3.98 14.92 -9.31
CA ALA A 214 4.02 13.54 -9.82
C ALA A 214 4.39 12.55 -8.71
N SER A 215 5.35 12.93 -7.86
CA SER A 215 5.76 12.14 -6.69
C SER A 215 4.63 12.02 -5.66
N LEU A 216 3.86 13.09 -5.42
CA LEU A 216 2.69 13.07 -4.54
C LEU A 216 1.55 12.19 -5.09
N ALA A 217 1.32 12.22 -6.40
CA ALA A 217 0.34 11.34 -7.05
C ALA A 217 0.76 9.87 -6.90
N GLN A 218 2.05 9.56 -7.08
CA GLN A 218 2.57 8.22 -6.86
C GLN A 218 2.44 7.79 -5.39
N LEU A 219 2.78 8.67 -4.44
CA LEU A 219 2.60 8.40 -3.01
C LEU A 219 1.14 8.07 -2.68
N SER A 220 0.18 8.86 -3.19
CA SER A 220 -1.25 8.59 -2.97
C SER A 220 -1.69 7.24 -3.53
N LYS A 221 -1.20 6.87 -4.71
CA LYS A 221 -1.44 5.55 -5.31
C LYS A 221 -0.87 4.43 -4.42
N ASP A 222 0.37 4.59 -3.97
CA ASP A 222 1.09 3.59 -3.19
C ASP A 222 0.48 3.41 -1.79
N ILE A 223 0.00 4.49 -1.15
CA ILE A 223 -0.81 4.40 0.08
C ILE A 223 -2.04 3.53 -0.17
N GLY A 224 -2.80 3.80 -1.25
CA GLY A 224 -3.98 3.02 -1.60
C GLY A 224 -3.67 1.53 -1.81
N LEU A 225 -2.56 1.20 -2.44
CA LEU A 225 -2.11 -0.18 -2.63
C LEU A 225 -1.74 -0.85 -1.31
N LEU A 226 -0.99 -0.17 -0.43
CA LEU A 226 -0.60 -0.71 0.87
C LEU A 226 -1.80 -0.86 1.83
N MET A 227 -2.82 -0.02 1.71
CA MET A 227 -4.08 -0.21 2.45
C MET A 227 -4.74 -1.54 2.10
N LEU A 228 -4.67 -1.96 0.83
CA LEU A 228 -5.22 -3.21 0.32
C LEU A 228 -4.29 -4.41 0.57
N GLU A 229 -3.01 -4.17 0.89
CA GLU A 229 -2.05 -5.23 1.19
C GLU A 229 -2.51 -6.00 2.43
N LYS A 230 -2.77 -7.30 2.27
CA LYS A 230 -3.13 -8.16 3.40
C LYS A 230 -1.91 -8.36 4.29
N ALA A 231 -2.11 -8.32 5.59
CA ALA A 231 -1.06 -8.51 6.59
C ALA A 231 -0.45 -9.93 6.59
N THR A 232 -1.03 -10.85 5.85
CA THR A 232 -0.60 -12.25 5.75
C THR A 232 -0.24 -12.61 4.32
N ASN A 233 0.65 -13.57 4.14
CA ASN A 233 0.90 -14.24 2.86
C ASN A 233 -0.41 -14.46 2.13
N PRO A 234 -0.48 -14.21 0.80
CA PRO A 234 -1.70 -14.50 0.06
C PRO A 234 -2.07 -15.95 0.35
N GLU A 235 -3.20 -16.15 1.03
CA GLU A 235 -3.77 -17.49 1.08
C GLU A 235 -3.90 -17.94 -0.38
N PRO A 236 -3.40 -19.12 -0.73
CA PRO A 236 -3.60 -19.64 -2.06
C PRO A 236 -5.10 -19.52 -2.36
N LEU A 237 -5.43 -19.05 -3.56
CA LEU A 237 -6.82 -18.94 -3.98
C LEU A 237 -7.55 -20.20 -3.54
N PRO A 238 -8.75 -20.09 -2.94
CA PRO A 238 -9.46 -21.25 -2.37
C PRO A 238 -9.82 -22.31 -3.41
N PHE A 239 -9.39 -22.14 -4.64
CA PHE A 239 -9.61 -23.05 -5.76
C PHE A 239 -8.27 -23.58 -6.28
N ASP A 240 -7.99 -24.84 -5.97
CA ASP A 240 -6.95 -25.60 -6.64
C ASP A 240 -7.23 -25.60 -8.16
N PRO A 241 -6.24 -25.30 -9.02
CA PRO A 241 -6.36 -25.41 -10.48
C PRO A 241 -6.92 -26.76 -10.93
N VAL A 242 -6.63 -27.84 -10.21
CA VAL A 242 -7.17 -29.18 -10.45
C VAL A 242 -8.66 -29.23 -10.16
N GLN A 243 -9.13 -28.65 -9.05
CA GLN A 243 -10.56 -28.57 -8.73
C GLN A 243 -11.33 -27.75 -9.75
N MET A 244 -10.76 -26.66 -10.24
CA MET A 244 -11.33 -25.87 -11.34
C MET A 244 -11.45 -26.68 -12.63
N ALA A 245 -10.41 -27.42 -13.01
CA ALA A 245 -10.43 -28.27 -14.19
C ALA A 245 -11.50 -29.39 -14.07
N ILE A 246 -11.64 -29.99 -12.90
CA ILE A 246 -12.67 -31.00 -12.61
C ILE A 246 -14.07 -30.37 -12.73
N PHE A 247 -14.28 -29.19 -12.16
CA PHE A 247 -15.57 -28.49 -12.25
C PHE A 247 -15.95 -28.16 -13.69
N PHE A 248 -15.00 -27.68 -14.49
CA PHE A 248 -15.22 -27.46 -15.93
C PHE A 248 -15.52 -28.74 -16.68
N ALA A 249 -14.80 -29.83 -16.40
CA ALA A 249 -15.04 -31.13 -17.03
C ALA A 249 -16.46 -31.66 -16.70
N ILE A 250 -16.90 -31.58 -15.46
CA ILE A 250 -18.24 -31.97 -15.02
C ILE A 250 -19.31 -31.10 -15.73
N THR A 251 -19.11 -29.80 -15.81
CA THR A 251 -20.05 -28.87 -16.47
C THR A 251 -20.19 -29.19 -17.95
N ILE A 252 -19.10 -29.51 -18.64
CA ILE A 252 -19.09 -29.93 -20.05
C ILE A 252 -19.81 -31.26 -20.20
N ALA A 253 -19.57 -32.24 -19.32
CA ALA A 253 -20.23 -33.55 -19.36
C ALA A 253 -21.74 -33.44 -19.15
N VAL A 254 -22.17 -32.64 -18.16
CA VAL A 254 -23.61 -32.43 -17.87
C VAL A 254 -24.31 -31.72 -19.03
N THR A 255 -23.68 -30.71 -19.63
CA THR A 255 -24.25 -30.04 -20.83
C THR A 255 -24.33 -30.96 -22.04
N ALA A 256 -23.33 -31.80 -22.27
CA ALA A 256 -23.35 -32.78 -23.35
C ALA A 256 -24.46 -33.84 -23.16
N ILE A 257 -24.66 -34.34 -21.94
CA ILE A 257 -25.74 -35.26 -21.57
C ILE A 257 -27.10 -34.60 -21.78
N ALA A 258 -27.31 -33.38 -21.28
CA ALA A 258 -28.56 -32.64 -21.45
C ALA A 258 -28.91 -32.42 -22.93
N ILE A 259 -27.93 -32.05 -23.75
CA ILE A 259 -28.07 -31.90 -25.19
C ILE A 259 -28.44 -33.25 -25.83
N SER A 260 -27.79 -34.34 -25.46
CA SER A 260 -28.07 -35.68 -25.95
C SER A 260 -29.53 -36.15 -25.65
N ILE A 261 -30.02 -35.89 -24.43
CA ILE A 261 -31.39 -36.19 -24.00
C ILE A 261 -32.41 -35.39 -24.81
N LEU A 262 -32.15 -34.09 -25.01
CA LEU A 262 -33.03 -33.21 -25.80
C LEU A 262 -33.14 -33.71 -27.28
N PHE A 263 -32.03 -34.13 -27.86
CA PHE A 263 -32.03 -34.68 -29.23
C PHE A 263 -32.72 -36.04 -29.31
N ARG A 264 -32.60 -36.92 -28.30
CA ARG A 264 -33.32 -38.21 -28.26
C ARG A 264 -34.84 -38.02 -28.13
N LYS A 265 -35.29 -37.02 -27.29
CA LYS A 265 -36.71 -36.67 -27.17
C LYS A 265 -37.29 -36.15 -28.50
N LYS A 266 -36.55 -35.33 -29.24
CA LYS A 266 -37.01 -34.78 -30.52
C LYS A 266 -37.12 -35.82 -31.60
N LYS A 267 -36.31 -36.89 -31.59
CA LYS A 267 -36.36 -38.00 -32.54
C LYS A 267 -37.56 -38.92 -32.26
N LYS A 268 -38.03 -39.03 -31.01
CA LYS A 268 -39.20 -39.84 -30.62
C LYS A 268 -40.54 -39.18 -30.93
N ASN A 269 -40.58 -37.86 -31.08
CA ASN A 269 -41.80 -37.09 -31.36
C ASN A 269 -42.01 -36.88 -32.88
N HIS A 270 -41.13 -37.39 -33.74
CA HIS A 270 -41.21 -37.29 -35.19
C HIS A 270 -41.22 -38.70 -35.87
N ALA A 271 -41.31 -39.75 -35.07
CA ALA A 271 -41.58 -41.12 -35.50
C ALA A 271 -42.97 -41.58 -35.04
#